data_6e337146a83ce9ab5c48a6ca2b67464d
#
_entry.id   6e337146a83ce9ab5c48a6ca2b67464d
#
_cell.length_a   1.000
_cell.length_b   1.000
_cell.length_c   1.000
_cell.angle_alpha   90.00
_cell.angle_beta   90.00
_cell.angle_gamma   90.00
#
_symmetry.space_group_name_H-M   'P 1'
#
loop_
_entity.id
_entity.type
_entity.pdbx_description
1 polymer ?
#
loop_
_entity_poly.entity_id
_entity_poly.type
_entity_poly.pdbx_seq_one_letter_code
_entity_poly.pdbx_strand_id
1 'polypeptide(L)'
;MKSKVAMAFGSFDVLHPGHIRYLKGASRYGKLIVVVARDSSIEKLKGRRPLINEAWRREIIGSLSFVHMAVLGDRIRKWNDVYKILLRFRPDFIVFGYDQKVDMEYLKKFLAVHKLNSRIVRVKAYKADLYKSTKLKKLIDTIH
;
A
#
# COMPACT_ATOMS: atom_id res chain seq x y z
N MET A 1 -21.94 15.98 4.84
CA MET A 1 -21.61 14.54 4.81
C MET A 1 -20.13 14.32 5.04
N LYS A 2 -19.81 13.36 5.87
CA LYS A 2 -18.43 13.01 6.16
C LYS A 2 -17.78 12.33 4.94
N SER A 3 -16.66 12.85 4.48
CA SER A 3 -15.92 12.23 3.39
C SER A 3 -15.41 10.86 3.79
N LYS A 4 -15.48 9.90 2.87
CA LYS A 4 -14.88 8.58 3.08
C LYS A 4 -13.37 8.66 2.98
N VAL A 5 -12.70 7.75 3.68
CA VAL A 5 -11.24 7.62 3.68
C VAL A 5 -10.86 6.23 3.19
N ALA A 6 -9.94 6.18 2.25
CA ALA A 6 -9.37 4.94 1.74
C ALA A 6 -7.88 4.88 2.10
N MET A 7 -7.40 3.68 2.43
CA MET A 7 -5.98 3.45 2.72
C MET A 7 -5.39 2.45 1.74
N ALA A 8 -4.18 2.74 1.29
CA ALA A 8 -3.38 1.86 0.45
C ALA A 8 -1.99 1.68 1.08
N PHE A 9 -1.35 0.57 0.79
CA PHE A 9 -0.07 0.18 1.38
C PHE A 9 0.94 -0.19 0.30
N GLY A 10 2.19 0.13 0.52
CA GLY A 10 3.25 -0.33 -0.37
C GLY A 10 4.62 0.19 -0.01
N SER A 11 5.64 -0.37 -0.64
CA SER A 11 7.00 0.11 -0.55
C SER A 11 7.24 1.29 -1.50
N PHE A 12 6.75 1.18 -2.74
CA PHE A 12 6.89 2.20 -3.78
C PHE A 12 8.34 2.62 -4.00
N ASP A 13 9.24 1.63 -4.06
CA ASP A 13 10.67 1.89 -4.17
C ASP A 13 11.02 2.53 -5.50
N VAL A 14 10.60 1.91 -6.60
CA VAL A 14 10.69 2.52 -7.93
C VAL A 14 9.29 2.63 -8.47
N LEU A 15 8.78 3.86 -8.55
CA LEU A 15 7.42 4.11 -8.98
C LEU A 15 7.26 3.76 -10.47
N HIS A 16 6.24 2.97 -10.78
CA HIS A 16 5.94 2.56 -12.15
C HIS A 16 4.42 2.62 -12.40
N PRO A 17 4.00 2.47 -13.67
CA PRO A 17 2.57 2.60 -14.00
C PRO A 17 1.62 1.70 -13.21
N GLY A 18 2.07 0.51 -12.82
CA GLY A 18 1.28 -0.40 -11.97
C GLY A 18 0.94 0.22 -10.62
N HIS A 19 1.89 0.89 -10.00
CA HIS A 19 1.67 1.62 -8.75
C HIS A 19 0.65 2.74 -8.95
N ILE A 20 0.78 3.48 -10.05
CA ILE A 20 -0.14 4.60 -10.36
C ILE A 20 -1.56 4.10 -10.53
N ARG A 21 -1.76 3.01 -11.27
CA ARG A 21 -3.10 2.42 -11.46
C ARG A 21 -3.70 1.94 -10.16
N TYR A 22 -2.89 1.30 -9.32
CA TYR A 22 -3.32 0.86 -7.99
C TYR A 22 -3.81 2.06 -7.16
N LEU A 23 -2.99 3.09 -7.05
CA LEU A 23 -3.29 4.25 -6.23
C LEU A 23 -4.47 5.06 -6.79
N LYS A 24 -4.56 5.21 -8.11
CA LYS A 24 -5.73 5.84 -8.74
C LYS A 24 -7.00 5.06 -8.48
N GLY A 25 -6.94 3.73 -8.58
CA GLY A 25 -8.07 2.87 -8.26
C GLY A 25 -8.50 3.03 -6.81
N ALA A 26 -7.54 3.06 -5.90
CA ALA A 26 -7.82 3.26 -4.47
C ALA A 26 -8.45 4.63 -4.20
N SER A 27 -8.02 5.67 -4.90
CA SER A 27 -8.52 7.04 -4.71
C SER A 27 -10.00 7.20 -5.05
N ARG A 28 -10.57 6.27 -5.80
CA ARG A 28 -12.00 6.29 -6.14
C ARG A 28 -12.90 5.96 -4.96
N TYR A 29 -12.36 5.35 -3.92
CA TYR A 29 -13.13 4.95 -2.74
C TYR A 29 -13.21 6.05 -1.68
N GLY A 30 -12.38 7.08 -1.77
CA GLY A 30 -12.38 8.17 -0.81
C GLY A 30 -11.07 8.94 -0.82
N LYS A 31 -10.90 9.83 0.14
CA LYS A 31 -9.62 10.52 0.34
C LYS A 31 -8.55 9.48 0.61
N LEU A 32 -7.53 9.44 -0.23
CA LEU A 32 -6.53 8.38 -0.20
C LEU A 32 -5.38 8.72 0.74
N ILE A 33 -5.22 7.90 1.75
CA ILE A 33 -4.04 7.88 2.62
C ILE A 33 -3.17 6.71 2.18
N VAL A 34 -1.93 6.99 1.80
CA VAL A 34 -0.99 5.96 1.38
C VAL A 34 0.03 5.73 2.48
N VAL A 35 0.13 4.50 2.93
CA VAL A 35 1.11 4.07 3.92
C VAL A 35 2.34 3.57 3.17
N VAL A 36 3.43 4.29 3.32
CA VAL A 36 4.72 3.98 2.69
C VAL A 36 5.57 3.21 3.69
N ALA A 37 6.03 2.02 3.31
CA ALA A 37 6.81 1.18 4.21
C ALA A 37 8.15 1.83 4.55
N ARG A 38 8.56 1.70 5.82
CA ARG A 38 9.87 2.20 6.26
C ARG A 38 11.00 1.35 5.67
N ASP A 39 12.16 1.96 5.53
CA ASP A 39 13.38 1.27 5.06
C ASP A 39 13.66 0.04 5.92
N SER A 40 13.58 0.20 7.25
CA SER A 40 13.82 -0.89 8.20
C SER A 40 12.82 -2.03 8.03
N SER A 41 11.58 -1.71 7.71
CA SER A 41 10.54 -2.73 7.49
C SER A 41 10.78 -3.49 6.20
N ILE A 42 11.17 -2.81 5.14
CA ILE A 42 11.50 -3.44 3.86
C ILE A 42 12.70 -4.37 4.02
N GLU A 43 13.75 -3.90 4.70
CA GLU A 43 14.94 -4.69 4.96
C GLU A 43 14.60 -5.96 5.75
N LYS A 44 13.76 -5.83 6.76
CA LYS A 44 13.35 -6.95 7.60
C LYS A 44 12.51 -7.99 6.85
N LEU A 45 11.59 -7.53 5.99
CA LEU A 45 10.67 -8.40 5.27
C LEU A 45 11.24 -8.97 3.98
N LYS A 46 12.10 -8.21 3.28
CA LYS A 46 12.64 -8.58 1.98
C LYS A 46 14.13 -8.90 1.99
N GLY A 47 14.79 -8.68 3.11
CA GLY A 47 16.22 -8.97 3.26
C GLY A 47 17.15 -8.00 2.56
N ARG A 48 16.64 -6.87 2.08
CA ARG A 48 17.44 -5.85 1.39
C ARG A 48 16.85 -4.46 1.58
N ARG A 49 17.71 -3.46 1.56
CA ARG A 49 17.28 -2.06 1.62
C ARG A 49 16.68 -1.62 0.29
N PRO A 50 15.72 -0.69 0.31
CA PRO A 50 15.23 -0.08 -0.93
C PRO A 50 16.31 0.82 -1.55
N LEU A 51 16.18 1.09 -2.86
CA LEU A 51 17.05 2.04 -3.56
C LEU A 51 16.77 3.47 -3.14
N ILE A 52 15.51 3.80 -2.95
CA ILE A 52 15.06 5.16 -2.61
C ILE A 52 14.66 5.15 -1.13
N ASN A 53 15.23 6.07 -0.35
CA ASN A 53 14.95 6.13 1.08
C ASN A 53 13.50 6.48 1.38
N GLU A 54 13.06 6.17 2.59
CA GLU A 54 11.66 6.33 2.99
C GLU A 54 11.16 7.77 2.90
N ALA A 55 12.00 8.76 3.20
CA ALA A 55 11.60 10.16 3.13
C ALA A 55 11.30 10.58 1.69
N TRP A 56 12.12 10.17 0.74
CA TRP A 56 11.92 10.44 -0.67
C TRP A 56 10.73 9.68 -1.23
N ARG A 57 10.57 8.42 -0.85
CA ARG A 57 9.43 7.62 -1.30
C ARG A 57 8.11 8.24 -0.83
N ARG A 58 8.05 8.68 0.42
CA ARG A 58 6.88 9.38 0.93
C ARG A 58 6.63 10.69 0.19
N GLU A 59 7.67 11.47 -0.09
CA GLU A 59 7.56 12.73 -0.82
C GLU A 59 7.02 12.51 -2.23
N ILE A 60 7.55 11.53 -2.95
CA ILE A 60 7.11 11.21 -4.31
C ILE A 60 5.62 10.83 -4.31
N ILE A 61 5.23 9.93 -3.43
CA ILE A 61 3.83 9.50 -3.34
C ILE A 61 2.92 10.65 -2.93
N GLY A 62 3.35 11.45 -1.96
CA GLY A 62 2.56 12.60 -1.50
C GLY A 62 2.39 13.69 -2.53
N SER A 63 3.24 13.70 -3.57
CA SER A 63 3.16 14.67 -4.66
C SER A 63 2.14 14.30 -5.74
N LEU A 64 1.60 13.09 -5.71
CA LEU A 64 0.61 12.66 -6.68
C LEU A 64 -0.73 13.35 -6.40
N SER A 65 -1.35 13.90 -7.45
CA SER A 65 -2.55 14.74 -7.33
C SER A 65 -3.74 14.02 -6.68
N PHE A 66 -3.83 12.70 -6.84
CA PHE A 66 -4.92 11.88 -6.31
C PHE A 66 -4.62 11.28 -4.93
N VAL A 67 -3.48 11.60 -4.35
CA VAL A 67 -3.12 11.19 -2.99
C VAL A 67 -3.42 12.34 -2.04
N HIS A 68 -4.26 12.07 -1.05
CA HIS A 68 -4.59 13.08 -0.03
C HIS A 68 -3.44 13.24 0.97
N MET A 69 -2.86 12.13 1.41
CA MET A 69 -1.79 12.13 2.40
C MET A 69 -0.91 10.88 2.23
N ALA A 70 0.40 11.06 2.29
CA ALA A 70 1.35 9.96 2.35
C ALA A 70 1.99 9.95 3.74
N VAL A 71 1.95 8.79 4.40
CA VAL A 71 2.50 8.62 5.74
C VAL A 71 3.46 7.44 5.76
N LEU A 72 4.46 7.50 6.63
CA LEU A 72 5.31 6.35 6.86
C LEU A 72 4.58 5.35 7.75
N GLY A 73 4.70 4.07 7.43
CA GLY A 73 4.17 2.99 8.25
C GLY A 73 4.87 2.92 9.60
N ASP A 74 4.31 2.16 10.51
CA ASP A 74 4.93 1.92 11.80
C ASP A 74 6.13 0.98 11.62
N ARG A 75 7.04 1.02 12.59
CA ARG A 75 8.13 0.05 12.66
C ARG A 75 7.53 -1.30 13.01
N ILE A 76 7.90 -2.32 12.25
CA ILE A 76 7.31 -3.65 12.40
C ILE A 76 8.33 -4.66 12.91
N ARG A 77 7.86 -5.59 13.73
CA ARG A 77 8.64 -6.75 14.18
C ARG A 77 8.31 -7.99 13.36
N LYS A 78 7.04 -8.13 12.97
CA LYS A 78 6.55 -9.23 12.16
C LYS A 78 5.57 -8.70 11.12
N TRP A 79 5.31 -9.50 10.10
CA TRP A 79 4.50 -9.10 8.96
C TRP A 79 3.16 -8.46 9.35
N ASN A 80 2.43 -9.08 10.27
CA ASN A 80 1.09 -8.63 10.62
C ASN A 80 1.06 -7.30 11.38
N ASP A 81 2.20 -6.81 11.84
CA ASP A 81 2.28 -5.49 12.47
C ASP A 81 1.93 -4.35 11.52
N VAL A 82 1.96 -4.59 10.20
CA VAL A 82 1.62 -3.57 9.19
C VAL A 82 0.18 -3.06 9.35
N TYR A 83 -0.71 -3.85 9.96
CA TYR A 83 -2.11 -3.48 10.12
C TYR A 83 -2.38 -2.58 11.32
N LYS A 84 -1.44 -2.43 12.25
CA LYS A 84 -1.63 -1.63 13.46
C LYS A 84 -1.95 -0.17 13.18
N ILE A 85 -1.46 0.36 12.06
CA ILE A 85 -1.71 1.74 11.65
C ILE A 85 -3.21 2.01 11.39
N LEU A 86 -3.98 0.97 11.11
CA LEU A 86 -5.44 1.07 10.93
C LEU A 86 -6.13 1.60 12.18
N LEU A 87 -5.58 1.36 13.36
CA LEU A 87 -6.14 1.84 14.62
C LEU A 87 -6.10 3.36 14.71
N ARG A 88 -5.07 3.96 14.13
CA ARG A 88 -4.89 5.42 14.15
C ARG A 88 -5.78 6.12 13.14
N PHE A 89 -5.87 5.59 11.93
CA PHE A 89 -6.61 6.26 10.84
C PHE A 89 -8.04 5.79 10.67
N ARG A 90 -8.36 4.56 11.08
CA ARG A 90 -9.71 3.98 11.01
C ARG A 90 -10.39 4.24 9.65
N PRO A 91 -9.79 3.79 8.53
CA PRO A 91 -10.32 4.10 7.21
C PRO A 91 -11.66 3.40 6.95
N ASP A 92 -12.44 3.96 6.02
CA ASP A 92 -13.67 3.30 5.55
C ASP A 92 -13.35 2.15 4.61
N PHE A 93 -12.26 2.30 3.82
CA PHE A 93 -11.82 1.29 2.86
C PHE A 93 -10.34 1.00 3.03
N ILE A 94 -10.00 -0.29 3.00
CA ILE A 94 -8.63 -0.77 2.92
C ILE A 94 -8.48 -1.37 1.52
N VAL A 95 -7.65 -0.75 0.69
CA VAL A 95 -7.55 -1.10 -0.72
C VAL A 95 -6.22 -1.77 -1.00
N PHE A 96 -6.26 -2.96 -1.57
CA PHE A 96 -5.07 -3.71 -1.97
C PHE A 96 -4.99 -3.82 -3.48
N GLY A 97 -3.77 -3.88 -4.00
CA GLY A 97 -3.53 -4.19 -5.39
C GLY A 97 -3.87 -5.65 -5.69
N TYR A 98 -4.10 -5.96 -6.96
CA TYR A 98 -4.53 -7.30 -7.38
C TYR A 98 -3.54 -8.40 -7.00
N ASP A 99 -2.25 -8.06 -6.92
CA ASP A 99 -1.15 -9.01 -6.66
C ASP A 99 -0.55 -8.90 -5.26
N GLN A 100 -1.07 -8.02 -4.41
CA GLN A 100 -0.56 -7.89 -3.05
C GLN A 100 -0.96 -9.09 -2.20
N LYS A 101 0.01 -9.64 -1.49
CA LYS A 101 -0.25 -10.71 -0.53
C LYS A 101 -0.83 -10.13 0.75
N VAL A 102 -1.98 -10.66 1.15
CA VAL A 102 -2.69 -10.22 2.35
C VAL A 102 -3.12 -11.44 3.12
N ASP A 103 -2.83 -11.47 4.41
CA ASP A 103 -3.41 -12.47 5.32
C ASP A 103 -4.84 -12.03 5.65
N MET A 104 -5.77 -12.42 4.80
CA MET A 104 -7.18 -12.00 4.92
C MET A 104 -7.82 -12.49 6.21
N GLU A 105 -7.47 -13.68 6.65
CA GLU A 105 -8.02 -14.22 7.90
C GLU A 105 -7.57 -13.38 9.10
N TYR A 106 -6.28 -13.08 9.17
CA TYR A 106 -5.76 -12.23 10.23
C TYR A 106 -6.38 -10.84 10.18
N LEU A 107 -6.45 -10.23 9.00
CA LEU A 107 -6.98 -8.87 8.85
C LEU A 107 -8.46 -8.80 9.26
N LYS A 108 -9.27 -9.76 8.85
CA LYS A 108 -10.68 -9.79 9.25
C LYS A 108 -10.85 -9.93 10.76
N LYS A 109 -10.04 -10.77 11.39
CA LYS A 109 -10.03 -10.90 12.86
C LYS A 109 -9.59 -9.61 13.53
N PHE A 110 -8.55 -8.98 13.00
CA PHE A 110 -8.04 -7.70 13.52
C PHE A 110 -9.14 -6.62 13.50
N LEU A 111 -9.83 -6.50 12.37
CA LEU A 111 -10.92 -5.52 12.22
C LEU A 111 -12.05 -5.80 13.22
N ALA A 112 -12.43 -7.06 13.38
CA ALA A 112 -13.50 -7.45 14.29
C ALA A 112 -13.12 -7.18 15.75
N VAL A 113 -11.93 -7.59 16.16
CA VAL A 113 -11.44 -7.41 17.54
C VAL A 113 -11.38 -5.93 17.91
N HIS A 114 -10.93 -5.09 17.01
CA HIS A 114 -10.78 -3.65 17.25
C HIS A 114 -12.00 -2.83 16.85
N LYS A 115 -13.09 -3.47 16.47
CA LYS A 115 -14.37 -2.84 16.08
C LYS A 115 -14.18 -1.79 14.99
N LEU A 116 -13.39 -2.13 13.98
CA LEU A 116 -13.17 -1.32 12.79
C LEU A 116 -14.16 -1.72 11.70
N ASN A 117 -14.89 -0.74 11.16
CA ASN A 117 -15.88 -0.98 10.11
C ASN A 117 -15.30 -0.83 8.70
N SER A 118 -14.01 -1.03 8.56
CA SER A 118 -13.33 -0.91 7.27
C SER A 118 -13.75 -2.01 6.32
N ARG A 119 -14.04 -1.65 5.06
CA ARG A 119 -14.31 -2.61 3.99
C ARG A 119 -13.03 -2.89 3.23
N ILE A 120 -12.73 -4.16 3.00
CA ILE A 120 -11.54 -4.58 2.25
C ILE A 120 -11.89 -4.66 0.77
N VAL A 121 -11.07 -4.02 -0.07
CA VAL A 121 -11.28 -3.94 -1.52
C VAL A 121 -9.99 -4.31 -2.23
N ARG A 122 -10.09 -5.02 -3.36
CA ARG A 122 -8.97 -5.23 -4.26
C ARG A 122 -9.19 -4.48 -5.56
N VAL A 123 -8.15 -3.77 -5.99
CA VAL A 123 -8.14 -3.16 -7.33
C VAL A 123 -7.88 -4.27 -8.33
N LYS A 124 -8.71 -4.33 -9.36
CA LYS A 124 -8.57 -5.34 -10.42
C LYS A 124 -7.34 -5.07 -11.26
N ALA A 125 -6.71 -6.15 -11.74
CA ALA A 125 -5.62 -6.04 -12.69
C ALA A 125 -6.10 -5.39 -13.98
N TYR A 126 -5.33 -4.43 -14.47
CA TYR A 126 -5.55 -3.89 -15.80
C TYR A 126 -5.01 -4.88 -16.82
N LYS A 127 -5.73 -5.09 -17.92
CA LYS A 127 -5.31 -6.02 -18.97
C LYS A 127 -3.88 -5.73 -19.45
N ALA A 128 -3.53 -4.44 -19.54
CA ALA A 128 -2.19 -4.01 -19.91
C ALA A 128 -1.10 -4.43 -18.89
N ASP A 129 -1.47 -4.55 -17.62
CA ASP A 129 -0.52 -4.98 -16.57
C ASP A 129 -0.17 -6.46 -16.69
N LEU A 130 -1.13 -7.27 -17.15
CA LEU A 130 -0.92 -8.69 -17.38
C LEU A 130 0.00 -8.96 -18.57
N TYR A 131 0.03 -8.05 -19.53
CA TYR A 131 0.86 -8.15 -20.74
C TYR A 131 2.17 -7.37 -20.66
N LYS A 132 2.42 -6.70 -19.55
CA LYS A 132 3.73 -6.09 -19.35
C LYS A 132 4.77 -7.16 -19.42
N SER A 133 5.74 -6.90 -20.29
CA SER A 133 6.73 -7.89 -20.63
C SER A 133 7.35 -8.48 -19.37
N THR A 134 7.57 -9.78 -19.40
CA THR A 134 8.31 -10.52 -18.38
C THR A 134 9.62 -9.84 -18.03
N LYS A 135 10.24 -9.13 -19.02
CA LYS A 135 11.47 -8.37 -18.84
C LYS A 135 11.30 -7.21 -17.84
N LEU A 136 10.23 -6.42 -17.98
CA LEU A 136 9.98 -5.29 -17.08
C LEU A 136 9.70 -5.80 -15.66
N LYS A 137 8.92 -6.85 -15.53
CA LYS A 137 8.62 -7.48 -14.25
C LYS A 137 9.89 -8.01 -13.58
N LYS A 138 10.76 -8.67 -14.33
CA LYS A 138 12.05 -9.14 -13.83
C LYS A 138 12.94 -7.98 -13.39
N LEU A 139 12.96 -6.89 -14.14
CA LEU A 139 13.74 -5.71 -13.80
C LEU A 139 13.26 -5.10 -12.50
N ILE A 140 11.95 -4.95 -12.35
CA ILE A 140 11.33 -4.42 -11.14
C ILE A 140 11.64 -5.33 -9.95
N ASP A 141 11.52 -6.63 -10.11
CA ASP A 141 11.81 -7.61 -9.04
C ASP A 141 13.28 -7.59 -8.65
N THR A 142 14.19 -7.32 -9.58
CA THR A 142 15.61 -7.18 -9.31
C THR A 142 15.91 -5.93 -8.47
N ILE A 143 15.17 -4.84 -8.70
CA ILE A 143 15.30 -3.57 -7.98
C ILE A 143 14.64 -3.65 -6.60
N HIS A 144 13.55 -4.36 -6.50
CA HIS A 144 12.78 -4.53 -5.27
C HIS A 144 13.18 -5.79 -4.53
#